data_5f96816c9745e2715c6b2798ad764922
#
_entry.id   5f96816c9745e2715c6b2798ad764922
#
_cell.length_a   1.000
_cell.length_b   1.000
_cell.length_c   1.000
_cell.angle_alpha   90.00
_cell.angle_beta   90.00
_cell.angle_gamma   90.00
#
_symmetry.space_group_name_H-M   'P 1'
#
loop_
_entity.id
_entity.type
_entity.pdbx_description
1 polymer ?
#
loop_
_entity_poly.entity_id
_entity_poly.type
_entity_poly.pdbx_seq_one_letter_code
_entity_poly.pdbx_strand_id
1 'polypeptide(L)'
;MEIIESMKERTGRPYGMICKTLQLSMASFNRWRCRIRENVVLINCPGPKKVEPFDPSVLDTEIRLLDHGVKRSAGTTDLYRRYRFSLSRRELGQMVERVRQDLESDRRAHLRRIEWLTPGVVWAMDFTEYDLGMAGKIYLHNTQDLGSRYKFLPMAGGYPVGEEVAGYLSEKFDRYGAPLVLKRDNEGNMNHLAINDVLSESFVLPLNNPEYYAPYNGAIEESQREVKRSLREKLVSGLSDCRDHVAAYAEAAVNDLNHRIRPCLNGRTSCEAFFVSADKPVFTKRERRGIYDWVMERVERILSTMNQSGQAVRESAWRIAVESWLRSRGYIKVHINQKCHPILPPFLAHE
;
A
#
# COMPACT_ATOMS: atom_id res chain seq x y z
N MET A 1 7.69 49.14 -29.42
CA MET A 1 7.26 48.07 -30.35
C MET A 1 7.02 48.68 -31.73
N GLU A 2 6.21 49.71 -31.84
CA GLU A 2 5.90 50.39 -33.11
C GLU A 2 7.14 50.73 -33.93
N ILE A 3 8.19 51.27 -33.31
CA ILE A 3 9.46 51.60 -33.98
C ILE A 3 10.09 50.32 -34.60
N ILE A 4 10.09 49.21 -33.91
CA ILE A 4 10.68 47.94 -34.40
C ILE A 4 9.86 47.39 -35.56
N GLU A 5 8.54 47.44 -35.47
CA GLU A 5 7.63 47.02 -36.55
C GLU A 5 7.78 47.91 -37.79
N SER A 6 7.78 49.24 -37.60
CA SER A 6 8.03 50.20 -38.68
C SER A 6 9.40 50.01 -39.34
N MET A 7 10.45 49.76 -38.56
CA MET A 7 11.77 49.42 -39.11
C MET A 7 11.75 48.12 -39.91
N LYS A 8 10.99 47.15 -39.47
CA LYS A 8 10.81 45.86 -40.18
C LYS A 8 10.14 46.08 -41.53
N GLU A 9 9.05 46.84 -41.56
CA GLU A 9 8.31 47.18 -42.78
C GLU A 9 9.16 47.97 -43.78
N ARG A 10 9.88 48.98 -43.29
CA ARG A 10 10.70 49.86 -44.15
C ARG A 10 11.96 49.21 -44.68
N THR A 11 12.58 48.29 -43.92
CA THR A 11 13.90 47.75 -44.29
C THR A 11 13.87 46.31 -44.76
N GLY A 12 12.77 45.56 -44.51
CA GLY A 12 12.66 44.14 -44.79
C GLY A 12 13.57 43.24 -43.93
N ARG A 13 14.37 43.81 -43.02
CA ARG A 13 15.38 43.10 -42.26
C ARG A 13 14.72 42.20 -41.17
N PRO A 14 15.32 41.06 -40.82
CA PRO A 14 14.81 40.20 -39.76
C PRO A 14 14.89 40.88 -38.39
N TYR A 15 13.93 40.61 -37.49
CA TYR A 15 13.87 41.18 -36.13
C TYR A 15 15.16 41.04 -35.33
N GLY A 16 15.90 39.92 -35.48
CA GLY A 16 17.18 39.73 -34.84
C GLY A 16 18.22 40.77 -35.18
N MET A 17 18.26 41.20 -36.42
CA MET A 17 19.19 42.26 -36.91
C MET A 17 18.76 43.64 -36.40
N ILE A 18 17.46 43.94 -36.45
CA ILE A 18 16.90 45.20 -35.95
C ILE A 18 17.14 45.32 -34.44
N CYS A 19 16.84 44.28 -33.68
CA CYS A 19 17.08 44.25 -32.23
C CYS A 19 18.57 44.42 -31.90
N LYS A 20 19.46 43.76 -32.63
CA LYS A 20 20.91 43.92 -32.46
C LYS A 20 21.36 45.39 -32.71
N THR A 21 20.84 46.02 -33.76
CA THR A 21 21.14 47.43 -34.06
C THR A 21 20.63 48.35 -32.95
N LEU A 22 19.49 48.06 -32.37
CA LEU A 22 18.89 48.83 -31.27
C LEU A 22 19.43 48.41 -29.88
N GLN A 23 20.41 47.54 -29.81
CA GLN A 23 20.98 46.97 -28.56
C GLN A 23 19.91 46.33 -27.65
N LEU A 24 18.89 45.72 -28.25
CA LEU A 24 17.81 45.03 -27.56
C LEU A 24 18.00 43.54 -27.63
N SER A 25 17.77 42.81 -26.51
CA SER A 25 17.78 41.35 -26.54
C SER A 25 16.54 40.81 -27.25
N MET A 26 16.72 39.80 -28.09
CA MET A 26 15.59 39.07 -28.71
C MET A 26 14.63 38.50 -27.67
N ALA A 27 15.12 38.12 -26.51
CA ALA A 27 14.29 37.63 -25.41
C ALA A 27 13.36 38.71 -24.86
N SER A 28 13.86 39.96 -24.71
CA SER A 28 13.04 41.12 -24.32
C SER A 28 11.99 41.46 -25.38
N PHE A 29 12.39 41.48 -26.65
CA PHE A 29 11.48 41.71 -27.75
C PHE A 29 10.35 40.67 -27.82
N ASN A 30 10.66 39.38 -27.76
CA ASN A 30 9.67 38.32 -27.78
C ASN A 30 8.73 38.42 -26.58
N ARG A 31 9.25 38.73 -25.37
CA ARG A 31 8.44 38.95 -24.18
C ARG A 31 7.46 40.13 -24.36
N TRP A 32 7.88 41.20 -24.94
CA TRP A 32 7.00 42.33 -25.23
C TRP A 32 5.94 42.00 -26.27
N ARG A 33 6.28 41.24 -27.32
CA ARG A 33 5.30 40.78 -28.32
C ARG A 33 4.22 39.88 -27.68
N CYS A 34 4.60 38.96 -26.80
CA CYS A 34 3.64 38.16 -26.07
C CYS A 34 2.72 39.02 -25.21
N ARG A 35 3.27 39.98 -24.46
CA ARG A 35 2.48 40.88 -23.61
C ARG A 35 1.49 41.73 -24.39
N ILE A 36 1.88 42.27 -25.57
CA ILE A 36 0.94 42.99 -26.44
C ILE A 36 -0.19 42.06 -26.87
N ARG A 37 0.14 40.85 -27.29
CA ARG A 37 -0.85 39.88 -27.76
C ARG A 37 -1.85 39.47 -26.65
N GLU A 38 -1.38 39.49 -25.43
CA GLU A 38 -2.17 39.16 -24.22
C GLU A 38 -2.83 40.41 -23.59
N ASN A 39 -2.76 41.58 -24.21
CA ASN A 39 -3.21 42.87 -23.69
C ASN A 39 -2.67 43.22 -22.29
N VAL A 40 -1.44 42.81 -21.99
CA VAL A 40 -0.76 43.03 -20.71
C VAL A 40 0.19 44.21 -20.84
N VAL A 41 0.36 44.97 -19.74
CA VAL A 41 1.31 46.10 -19.68
C VAL A 41 2.72 45.65 -20.06
N LEU A 42 3.35 46.34 -21.01
CA LEU A 42 4.67 46.02 -21.60
C LEU A 42 5.79 46.01 -20.55
N ILE A 43 5.78 47.00 -19.68
CA ILE A 43 6.79 47.20 -18.62
C ILE A 43 6.03 47.21 -17.30
N ASN A 44 6.37 46.33 -16.40
CA ASN A 44 5.82 46.38 -15.06
C ASN A 44 6.41 47.56 -14.31
N CYS A 45 5.57 48.29 -13.57
CA CYS A 45 6.08 49.33 -12.66
C CYS A 45 7.11 48.71 -11.70
N PRO A 46 8.27 49.35 -11.51
CA PRO A 46 9.21 48.91 -10.49
C PRO A 46 8.57 49.07 -9.10
N GLY A 47 8.66 48.05 -8.27
CA GLY A 47 8.12 48.05 -6.90
C GLY A 47 7.53 46.69 -6.50
N PRO A 48 7.19 46.51 -5.24
CA PRO A 48 6.56 45.31 -4.78
C PRO A 48 5.19 45.14 -5.45
N LYS A 49 4.89 43.94 -5.91
CA LYS A 49 3.59 43.59 -6.48
C LYS A 49 2.52 43.79 -5.41
N LYS A 50 1.40 44.42 -5.79
CA LYS A 50 0.23 44.47 -4.92
C LYS A 50 -0.20 43.04 -4.60
N VAL A 51 -0.21 42.73 -3.31
CA VAL A 51 -0.64 41.39 -2.81
C VAL A 51 -2.15 41.41 -2.64
N GLU A 52 -2.83 40.47 -3.27
CA GLU A 52 -4.26 40.25 -3.05
C GLU A 52 -4.47 39.53 -1.73
N PRO A 53 -5.42 39.98 -0.90
CA PRO A 53 -5.75 39.26 0.33
C PRO A 53 -6.32 37.89 0.00
N PHE A 54 -5.98 36.90 0.82
CA PHE A 54 -6.53 35.54 0.72
C PHE A 54 -6.74 34.98 2.13
N ASP A 55 -7.63 34.00 2.24
CA ASP A 55 -7.84 33.28 3.49
C ASP A 55 -6.97 32.01 3.51
N PRO A 56 -6.00 31.94 4.44
CA PRO A 56 -5.14 30.76 4.59
C PRO A 56 -5.91 29.46 4.90
N SER A 57 -7.08 29.56 5.53
CA SER A 57 -7.89 28.38 5.90
C SER A 57 -8.50 27.70 4.66
N VAL A 58 -8.82 28.48 3.63
CA VAL A 58 -9.31 27.96 2.34
C VAL A 58 -8.22 27.16 1.65
N LEU A 59 -6.99 27.69 1.61
CA LEU A 59 -5.85 26.97 1.03
C LEU A 59 -5.51 25.71 1.83
N ASP A 60 -5.55 25.76 3.17
CA ASP A 60 -5.34 24.58 4.02
C ASP A 60 -6.38 23.49 3.72
N THR A 61 -7.65 23.86 3.66
CA THR A 61 -8.75 22.94 3.32
C THR A 61 -8.56 22.34 1.93
N GLU A 62 -8.17 23.17 0.96
CA GLU A 62 -7.93 22.71 -0.42
C GLU A 62 -6.77 21.71 -0.49
N ILE A 63 -5.66 21.96 0.21
CA ILE A 63 -4.53 21.03 0.27
C ILE A 63 -4.96 19.71 0.94
N ARG A 64 -5.72 19.77 2.03
CA ARG A 64 -6.23 18.58 2.73
C ARG A 64 -7.15 17.75 1.84
N LEU A 65 -8.03 18.37 1.07
CA LEU A 65 -8.92 17.68 0.12
C LEU A 65 -8.17 17.01 -1.04
N LEU A 66 -7.04 17.58 -1.47
CA LEU A 66 -6.23 17.05 -2.57
C LEU A 66 -5.31 15.88 -2.15
N ASP A 67 -4.97 15.77 -0.87
CA ASP A 67 -4.04 14.76 -0.33
C ASP A 67 -4.75 13.54 0.31
N HIS A 68 -5.97 13.23 -0.09
CA HIS A 68 -6.76 12.08 0.39
C HIS A 68 -6.17 10.71 0.00
N GLY A 69 -4.91 10.45 0.34
CA GLY A 69 -4.31 9.12 0.16
C GLY A 69 -4.22 8.61 -1.27
N VAL A 70 -4.66 9.39 -2.23
CA VAL A 70 -4.57 9.07 -3.65
C VAL A 70 -3.16 9.40 -4.13
N LYS A 71 -2.59 8.54 -4.94
CA LYS A 71 -1.21 8.56 -5.46
C LYS A 71 -0.76 9.86 -6.16
N ARG A 72 -1.61 10.88 -6.27
CA ARG A 72 -1.33 12.17 -6.90
C ARG A 72 -1.77 13.29 -5.99
N SER A 73 -0.81 13.88 -5.28
CA SER A 73 -0.99 15.19 -4.69
C SER A 73 -0.97 16.27 -5.78
N ALA A 74 -1.79 17.31 -5.64
CA ALA A 74 -1.68 18.48 -6.51
C ALA A 74 -0.26 19.05 -6.43
N GLY A 75 0.34 19.26 -7.58
CA GLY A 75 1.65 19.88 -7.63
C GLY A 75 1.59 21.32 -7.12
N THR A 76 2.60 21.76 -6.40
CA THR A 76 2.75 23.15 -5.96
C THR A 76 2.59 24.15 -7.14
N THR A 77 2.87 23.69 -8.35
CA THR A 77 2.72 24.52 -9.57
C THR A 77 1.26 24.86 -9.88
N ASP A 78 0.34 23.91 -9.69
CA ASP A 78 -1.08 24.16 -9.99
C ASP A 78 -1.72 25.05 -8.92
N LEU A 79 -1.37 24.82 -7.66
CA LEU A 79 -1.76 25.71 -6.58
C LEU A 79 -1.19 27.11 -6.79
N TYR A 80 0.07 27.24 -7.24
CA TYR A 80 0.68 28.54 -7.51
C TYR A 80 0.01 29.31 -8.63
N ARG A 81 -0.54 28.67 -9.65
CA ARG A 81 -1.33 29.36 -10.69
C ARG A 81 -2.54 30.09 -10.11
N ARG A 82 -3.17 29.51 -9.09
CA ARG A 82 -4.36 30.10 -8.43
C ARG A 82 -3.99 31.20 -7.43
N TYR A 83 -2.96 30.98 -6.64
CA TYR A 83 -2.56 31.87 -5.54
C TYR A 83 -1.40 32.82 -5.86
N ARG A 84 -0.96 32.91 -7.12
CA ARG A 84 0.23 33.68 -7.53
C ARG A 84 0.17 35.18 -7.27
N PHE A 85 -1.01 35.74 -7.09
CA PHE A 85 -1.23 37.15 -6.78
C PHE A 85 -1.28 37.43 -5.28
N SER A 86 -1.50 36.40 -4.48
CA SER A 86 -1.61 36.48 -3.03
C SER A 86 -0.34 36.02 -2.33
N LEU A 87 0.35 35.02 -2.89
CA LEU A 87 1.53 34.40 -2.29
C LEU A 87 2.70 34.29 -3.26
N SER A 88 3.91 34.41 -2.74
CA SER A 88 5.10 33.99 -3.47
C SER A 88 5.15 32.44 -3.58
N ARG A 89 5.89 31.94 -4.57
CA ARG A 89 6.07 30.51 -4.75
C ARG A 89 6.71 29.83 -3.52
N ARG A 90 7.58 30.57 -2.82
CA ARG A 90 8.25 30.09 -1.61
C ARG A 90 7.26 29.97 -0.44
N GLU A 91 6.46 30.99 -0.20
CA GLU A 91 5.45 30.99 0.87
C GLU A 91 4.41 29.90 0.64
N LEU A 92 3.90 29.78 -0.59
CA LEU A 92 2.98 28.70 -0.96
C LEU A 92 3.62 27.33 -0.72
N GLY A 93 4.89 27.13 -1.11
CA GLY A 93 5.62 25.88 -0.89
C GLY A 93 5.73 25.55 0.60
N GLN A 94 6.02 26.54 1.44
CA GLN A 94 6.09 26.36 2.91
C GLN A 94 4.73 26.01 3.50
N MET A 95 3.64 26.62 3.05
CA MET A 95 2.29 26.27 3.50
C MET A 95 1.89 24.86 3.12
N VAL A 96 2.12 24.47 1.86
CA VAL A 96 1.86 23.11 1.38
C VAL A 96 2.66 22.07 2.17
N GLU A 97 3.92 22.32 2.43
CA GLU A 97 4.78 21.43 3.21
C GLU A 97 4.28 21.31 4.66
N ARG A 98 3.91 22.42 5.31
CA ARG A 98 3.36 22.42 6.65
C ARG A 98 2.07 21.59 6.75
N VAL A 99 1.10 21.84 5.87
CA VAL A 99 -0.17 21.08 5.85
C VAL A 99 0.08 19.59 5.64
N ARG A 100 1.02 19.24 4.76
CA ARG A 100 1.41 17.84 4.54
C ARG A 100 2.10 17.21 5.73
N GLN A 101 2.93 17.95 6.45
CA GLN A 101 3.54 17.48 7.68
C GLN A 101 2.49 17.24 8.77
N ASP A 102 1.49 18.13 8.89
CA ASP A 102 0.37 17.95 9.81
C ASP A 102 -0.45 16.70 9.46
N LEU A 103 -0.84 16.54 8.19
CA LEU A 103 -1.54 15.34 7.70
C LEU A 103 -0.73 14.05 7.92
N GLU A 104 0.56 14.09 7.68
CA GLU A 104 1.43 12.92 7.93
C GLU A 104 1.59 12.65 9.42
N SER A 105 1.63 13.67 10.27
CA SER A 105 1.65 13.54 11.74
C SER A 105 0.36 12.90 12.23
N ASP A 106 -0.80 13.40 11.77
CA ASP A 106 -2.12 12.85 12.09
C ASP A 106 -2.21 11.38 11.64
N ARG A 107 -1.76 11.10 10.45
CA ARG A 107 -1.72 9.73 9.91
C ARG A 107 -0.80 8.84 10.76
N ARG A 108 0.39 9.31 11.17
CA ARG A 108 1.32 8.56 12.01
C ARG A 108 0.76 8.27 13.39
N ALA A 109 -0.01 9.20 13.97
CA ALA A 109 -0.67 8.99 15.26
C ALA A 109 -1.63 7.79 15.24
N HIS A 110 -2.19 7.47 14.08
CA HIS A 110 -3.11 6.35 13.88
C HIS A 110 -2.44 5.09 13.31
N LEU A 111 -1.11 5.11 13.09
CA LEU A 111 -0.39 3.93 12.62
C LEU A 111 -0.24 2.89 13.73
N ARG A 112 -0.57 1.66 13.39
CA ARG A 112 -0.44 0.53 14.29
C ARG A 112 0.37 -0.58 13.63
N ARG A 113 1.21 -1.24 14.42
CA ARG A 113 1.94 -2.44 14.02
C ARG A 113 1.38 -3.64 14.73
N ILE A 114 1.04 -4.66 13.98
CA ILE A 114 0.68 -5.95 14.56
C ILE A 114 1.93 -6.83 14.61
N GLU A 115 2.22 -7.32 15.79
CA GLU A 115 3.19 -8.37 16.03
C GLU A 115 2.44 -9.66 16.26
N TRP A 116 2.70 -10.66 15.43
CA TRP A 116 2.10 -11.97 15.47
C TRP A 116 2.95 -12.85 16.37
N LEU A 117 2.42 -13.29 17.50
CA LEU A 117 3.22 -13.92 18.56
C LEU A 117 3.16 -15.44 18.53
N THR A 118 2.02 -16.00 18.15
CA THR A 118 1.74 -17.43 18.39
C THR A 118 1.70 -18.20 17.06
N PRO A 119 2.55 -19.25 16.93
CA PRO A 119 2.55 -20.14 15.79
C PRO A 119 1.21 -20.89 15.63
N GLY A 120 0.81 -21.13 14.38
CA GLY A 120 -0.37 -21.91 14.03
C GLY A 120 -1.71 -21.19 14.20
N VAL A 121 -1.73 -19.95 14.68
CA VAL A 121 -2.97 -19.20 14.90
C VAL A 121 -3.39 -18.43 13.67
N VAL A 122 -2.48 -17.68 13.04
CA VAL A 122 -2.79 -16.85 11.88
C VAL A 122 -1.87 -17.18 10.72
N TRP A 123 -2.46 -17.62 9.63
CA TRP A 123 -1.76 -17.76 8.36
C TRP A 123 -2.10 -16.58 7.46
N ALA A 124 -1.16 -16.22 6.60
CA ALA A 124 -1.39 -15.27 5.52
C ALA A 124 -1.10 -15.93 4.18
N MET A 125 -1.93 -15.65 3.18
CA MET A 125 -1.72 -16.11 1.82
C MET A 125 -1.75 -14.95 0.83
N ASP A 126 -0.99 -15.11 -0.27
CA ASP A 126 -0.93 -14.14 -1.35
C ASP A 126 -0.25 -14.76 -2.57
N PHE A 127 -0.50 -14.18 -3.75
CA PHE A 127 0.16 -14.58 -5.00
C PHE A 127 1.33 -13.67 -5.32
N THR A 128 2.31 -14.24 -6.01
CA THR A 128 3.37 -13.44 -6.59
C THR A 128 3.69 -13.91 -7.99
N GLU A 129 3.75 -12.98 -8.92
CA GLU A 129 4.17 -13.23 -10.28
C GLU A 129 5.69 -13.29 -10.35
N TYR A 130 6.20 -14.27 -11.08
CA TYR A 130 7.61 -14.39 -11.44
C TYR A 130 7.72 -14.41 -12.97
N ASP A 131 8.44 -13.44 -13.52
CA ASP A 131 8.66 -13.31 -14.96
C ASP A 131 9.89 -14.13 -15.38
N LEU A 132 9.68 -15.07 -16.28
CA LEU A 132 10.70 -15.94 -16.84
C LEU A 132 11.19 -15.46 -18.23
N GLY A 133 10.93 -14.21 -18.57
CA GLY A 133 11.28 -13.64 -19.86
C GLY A 133 10.56 -14.34 -21.02
N MET A 134 11.32 -14.95 -21.94
CA MET A 134 10.73 -15.64 -23.10
C MET A 134 9.87 -16.86 -22.74
N ALA A 135 10.10 -17.50 -21.59
CA ALA A 135 9.30 -18.63 -21.11
C ALA A 135 7.94 -18.19 -20.49
N GLY A 136 7.68 -16.87 -20.42
CA GLY A 136 6.45 -16.29 -19.93
C GLY A 136 6.43 -16.11 -18.41
N LYS A 137 5.23 -16.10 -17.84
CA LYS A 137 5.03 -15.85 -16.41
C LYS A 137 4.61 -17.10 -15.67
N ILE A 138 5.07 -17.24 -14.43
CA ILE A 138 4.60 -18.25 -13.49
C ILE A 138 4.11 -17.53 -12.23
N TYR A 139 3.03 -18.06 -11.64
CA TYR A 139 2.49 -17.55 -10.39
C TYR A 139 2.86 -18.51 -9.26
N LEU A 140 3.34 -17.94 -8.16
CA LEU A 140 3.60 -18.67 -6.92
C LEU A 140 2.54 -18.26 -5.89
N HIS A 141 1.72 -19.21 -5.50
CA HIS A 141 0.83 -19.04 -4.36
C HIS A 141 1.59 -19.34 -3.07
N ASN A 142 1.80 -18.32 -2.28
CA ASN A 142 2.55 -18.41 -1.03
C ASN A 142 1.61 -18.35 0.15
N THR A 143 1.81 -19.26 1.10
CA THR A 143 1.15 -19.24 2.40
C THR A 143 2.21 -19.30 3.50
N GLN A 144 2.02 -18.49 4.54
CA GLN A 144 2.95 -18.39 5.65
C GLN A 144 2.19 -18.37 6.99
N ASP A 145 2.69 -19.10 7.98
CA ASP A 145 2.31 -18.87 9.37
C ASP A 145 2.99 -17.63 9.92
N LEU A 146 2.20 -16.66 10.38
CA LEU A 146 2.71 -15.36 10.78
C LEU A 146 3.45 -15.37 12.12
N GLY A 147 3.10 -16.28 13.04
CA GLY A 147 3.74 -16.40 14.34
C GLY A 147 5.15 -16.98 14.25
N SER A 148 5.33 -18.05 13.50
CA SER A 148 6.62 -18.74 13.33
C SER A 148 7.42 -18.27 12.11
N ARG A 149 6.80 -17.51 11.21
CA ARG A 149 7.38 -17.21 9.89
C ARG A 149 7.60 -18.45 9.00
N TYR A 150 7.01 -19.58 9.35
CA TYR A 150 7.08 -20.80 8.56
C TYR A 150 6.34 -20.63 7.24
N LYS A 151 7.04 -20.87 6.14
CA LYS A 151 6.50 -20.82 4.78
C LYS A 151 6.09 -22.23 4.37
N PHE A 152 4.84 -22.39 3.98
CA PHE A 152 4.39 -23.65 3.39
C PHE A 152 4.93 -23.77 1.96
N LEU A 153 5.07 -25.01 1.50
CA LEU A 153 5.51 -25.23 0.12
C LEU A 153 4.55 -24.53 -0.85
N PRO A 154 5.04 -23.65 -1.74
CA PRO A 154 4.19 -22.89 -2.61
C PRO A 154 3.55 -23.76 -3.69
N MET A 155 2.37 -23.37 -4.15
CA MET A 155 1.81 -23.88 -5.39
C MET A 155 2.34 -22.99 -6.53
N ALA A 156 2.97 -23.61 -7.51
CA ALA A 156 3.52 -22.94 -8.67
C ALA A 156 2.73 -23.33 -9.94
N GLY A 157 2.32 -22.37 -10.74
CA GLY A 157 1.52 -22.69 -11.93
C GLY A 157 1.15 -21.49 -12.79
N GLY A 158 0.06 -21.62 -13.52
CA GLY A 158 -0.59 -20.55 -14.26
C GLY A 158 -1.21 -19.51 -13.33
N TYR A 159 -2.03 -18.63 -13.89
CA TYR A 159 -2.81 -17.69 -13.09
C TYR A 159 -3.73 -18.47 -12.13
N PRO A 160 -3.73 -18.17 -10.83
CA PRO A 160 -4.39 -19.02 -9.84
C PRO A 160 -5.91 -19.01 -10.03
N VAL A 161 -6.49 -20.21 -9.98
CA VAL A 161 -7.92 -20.45 -10.02
C VAL A 161 -8.41 -20.76 -8.60
N GLY A 162 -9.58 -20.26 -8.23
CA GLY A 162 -10.10 -20.38 -6.86
C GLY A 162 -10.22 -21.81 -6.34
N GLU A 163 -10.61 -22.76 -7.21
CA GLU A 163 -10.71 -24.19 -6.90
C GLU A 163 -9.35 -24.82 -6.62
N GLU A 164 -8.32 -24.45 -7.40
CA GLU A 164 -6.95 -24.95 -7.17
C GLU A 164 -6.40 -24.44 -5.82
N VAL A 165 -6.67 -23.17 -5.51
CA VAL A 165 -6.29 -22.57 -4.22
C VAL A 165 -7.03 -23.22 -3.06
N ALA A 166 -8.32 -23.53 -3.22
CA ALA A 166 -9.11 -24.25 -2.23
C ALA A 166 -8.53 -25.65 -1.97
N GLY A 167 -8.21 -26.41 -3.03
CA GLY A 167 -7.54 -27.71 -2.93
C GLY A 167 -6.19 -27.62 -2.22
N TYR A 168 -5.38 -26.64 -2.56
CA TYR A 168 -4.11 -26.37 -1.90
C TYR A 168 -4.29 -26.08 -0.39
N LEU A 169 -5.24 -25.23 -0.03
CA LEU A 169 -5.51 -24.92 1.38
C LEU A 169 -6.01 -26.13 2.15
N SER A 170 -6.92 -26.93 1.58
CA SER A 170 -7.43 -28.17 2.19
C SER A 170 -6.28 -29.13 2.50
N GLU A 171 -5.39 -29.38 1.53
CA GLU A 171 -4.19 -30.20 1.74
C GLU A 171 -3.32 -29.67 2.90
N LYS A 172 -3.09 -28.36 2.95
CA LYS A 172 -2.28 -27.77 4.03
C LYS A 172 -2.97 -27.86 5.38
N PHE A 173 -4.30 -27.69 5.43
CA PHE A 173 -5.06 -27.84 6.67
C PHE A 173 -5.02 -29.28 7.20
N ASP A 174 -5.13 -30.27 6.32
CA ASP A 174 -5.05 -31.69 6.70
C ASP A 174 -3.66 -32.05 7.20
N ARG A 175 -2.61 -31.52 6.54
CA ARG A 175 -1.22 -31.87 6.87
C ARG A 175 -0.69 -31.16 8.11
N TYR A 176 -1.03 -29.88 8.31
CA TYR A 176 -0.41 -29.02 9.33
C TYR A 176 -1.37 -28.59 10.43
N GLY A 177 -2.67 -28.89 10.28
CA GLY A 177 -3.75 -28.36 11.08
C GLY A 177 -4.20 -26.99 10.60
N ALA A 178 -5.51 -26.76 10.50
CA ALA A 178 -6.06 -25.49 10.05
C ALA A 178 -5.73 -24.35 11.04
N PRO A 179 -5.34 -23.15 10.57
CA PRO A 179 -5.18 -21.99 11.45
C PRO A 179 -6.52 -21.57 12.04
N LEU A 180 -6.51 -20.66 13.01
CA LEU A 180 -7.75 -20.03 13.46
C LEU A 180 -8.19 -18.93 12.51
N VAL A 181 -7.23 -18.19 11.93
CA VAL A 181 -7.47 -17.06 11.04
C VAL A 181 -6.64 -17.23 9.78
N LEU A 182 -7.25 -17.01 8.62
CA LEU A 182 -6.57 -16.90 7.35
C LEU A 182 -6.65 -15.46 6.83
N LYS A 183 -5.50 -14.80 6.80
CA LYS A 183 -5.34 -13.45 6.26
C LYS A 183 -5.10 -13.52 4.75
N ARG A 184 -5.85 -12.69 3.98
CA ARG A 184 -5.79 -12.68 2.50
C ARG A 184 -6.10 -11.31 1.92
N ASP A 185 -5.75 -11.11 0.65
CA ASP A 185 -6.13 -9.91 -0.09
C ASP A 185 -7.59 -9.98 -0.59
N ASN A 186 -8.12 -8.82 -0.99
CA ASN A 186 -9.49 -8.69 -1.50
C ASN A 186 -9.65 -9.08 -2.98
N GLU A 187 -8.63 -9.61 -3.62
CA GLU A 187 -8.74 -10.09 -4.99
C GLU A 187 -9.81 -11.19 -5.13
N GLY A 188 -10.55 -11.16 -6.24
CA GLY A 188 -11.68 -12.08 -6.46
C GLY A 188 -11.29 -13.56 -6.35
N ASN A 189 -10.08 -13.92 -6.80
CA ASN A 189 -9.55 -15.27 -6.71
C ASN A 189 -9.29 -15.73 -5.28
N MET A 190 -8.92 -14.78 -4.40
CA MET A 190 -8.71 -15.04 -2.97
C MET A 190 -10.02 -15.15 -2.19
N ASN A 191 -11.11 -14.56 -2.73
CA ASN A 191 -12.44 -14.57 -2.13
C ASN A 191 -13.41 -15.52 -2.84
N HIS A 192 -12.90 -16.46 -3.63
CA HIS A 192 -13.69 -17.44 -4.36
C HIS A 192 -14.54 -18.32 -3.42
N LEU A 193 -15.72 -18.74 -3.89
CA LEU A 193 -16.64 -19.55 -3.09
C LEU A 193 -15.99 -20.83 -2.57
N ALA A 194 -15.27 -21.57 -3.42
CA ALA A 194 -14.60 -22.79 -3.01
C ALA A 194 -13.61 -22.60 -1.84
N ILE A 195 -12.91 -21.45 -1.81
CA ILE A 195 -12.04 -21.12 -0.67
C ILE A 195 -12.86 -20.84 0.58
N ASN A 196 -13.96 -20.09 0.44
CA ASN A 196 -14.84 -19.78 1.57
C ASN A 196 -15.50 -21.05 2.14
N ASP A 197 -15.80 -22.03 1.30
CA ASP A 197 -16.32 -23.34 1.72
C ASP A 197 -15.28 -24.08 2.58
N VAL A 198 -14.02 -24.18 2.13
CA VAL A 198 -12.92 -24.78 2.90
C VAL A 198 -12.73 -24.09 4.26
N LEU A 199 -12.79 -22.74 4.28
CA LEU A 199 -12.68 -21.97 5.52
C LEU A 199 -13.86 -22.26 6.45
N SER A 200 -15.09 -22.32 5.94
CA SER A 200 -16.31 -22.57 6.70
C SER A 200 -16.33 -23.98 7.31
N GLU A 201 -15.96 -25.01 6.53
CA GLU A 201 -15.87 -26.40 6.98
C GLU A 201 -14.87 -26.57 8.13
N SER A 202 -13.78 -25.81 8.09
CA SER A 202 -12.72 -25.83 9.09
C SER A 202 -12.91 -24.79 10.21
N PHE A 203 -13.98 -23.99 10.17
CA PHE A 203 -14.20 -22.84 11.05
C PHE A 203 -12.99 -21.91 11.13
N VAL A 204 -12.38 -21.62 10.00
CA VAL A 204 -11.29 -20.65 9.87
C VAL A 204 -11.86 -19.27 9.57
N LEU A 205 -11.49 -18.28 10.37
CA LEU A 205 -11.97 -16.91 10.20
C LEU A 205 -11.21 -16.21 9.07
N PRO A 206 -11.88 -15.74 8.01
CA PRO A 206 -11.21 -14.93 6.99
C PRO A 206 -10.86 -13.55 7.54
N LEU A 207 -9.66 -13.05 7.23
CA LEU A 207 -9.21 -11.72 7.58
C LEU A 207 -8.76 -11.00 6.32
N ASN A 208 -9.70 -10.34 5.66
CA ASN A 208 -9.45 -9.64 4.41
C ASN A 208 -8.74 -8.29 4.66
N ASN A 209 -7.84 -7.90 3.76
CA ASN A 209 -7.19 -6.60 3.82
C ASN A 209 -8.21 -5.46 3.71
N PRO A 210 -7.94 -4.29 4.34
CA PRO A 210 -8.70 -3.08 4.02
C PRO A 210 -8.53 -2.70 2.55
N GLU A 211 -9.59 -2.23 1.92
CA GLU A 211 -9.51 -1.72 0.55
C GLU A 211 -8.46 -0.61 0.43
N TYR A 212 -7.73 -0.61 -0.67
CA TYR A 212 -6.69 0.39 -1.00
C TYR A 212 -5.59 0.54 0.06
N TYR A 213 -5.38 -0.48 0.90
CA TYR A 213 -4.38 -0.43 1.95
C TYR A 213 -3.38 -1.59 1.90
N ALA A 214 -2.54 -1.61 0.86
CA ALA A 214 -1.49 -2.61 0.65
C ALA A 214 -0.58 -2.86 1.89
N PRO A 215 -0.20 -1.83 2.68
CA PRO A 215 0.66 -2.04 3.84
C PRO A 215 0.13 -3.02 4.90
N TYR A 216 -1.16 -3.30 4.95
CA TYR A 216 -1.72 -4.32 5.85
C TYR A 216 -1.19 -5.73 5.54
N ASN A 217 -0.77 -5.99 4.30
CA ASN A 217 -0.22 -7.25 3.83
C ASN A 217 1.31 -7.39 3.98
N GLY A 218 1.97 -6.39 4.56
CA GLY A 218 3.43 -6.29 4.60
C GLY A 218 4.17 -7.53 5.10
N ALA A 219 3.57 -8.36 5.97
CA ALA A 219 4.20 -9.58 6.47
C ALA A 219 4.35 -10.66 5.37
N ILE A 220 3.31 -10.86 4.55
CA ILE A 220 3.35 -11.84 3.45
C ILE A 220 4.13 -11.26 2.25
N GLU A 221 4.04 -9.97 2.00
CA GLU A 221 4.84 -9.31 0.96
C GLU A 221 6.35 -9.42 1.22
N GLU A 222 6.79 -9.26 2.48
CA GLU A 222 8.18 -9.48 2.85
C GLU A 222 8.58 -10.95 2.67
N SER A 223 7.70 -11.87 3.04
CA SER A 223 7.88 -13.29 2.78
C SER A 223 8.10 -13.59 1.30
N GLN A 224 7.28 -13.00 0.44
CA GLN A 224 7.41 -13.16 -1.02
C GLN A 224 8.72 -12.57 -1.54
N ARG A 225 9.17 -11.42 -1.00
CA ARG A 225 10.47 -10.84 -1.36
C ARG A 225 11.63 -11.76 -0.98
N GLU A 226 11.58 -12.39 0.20
CA GLU A 226 12.57 -13.39 0.62
C GLU A 226 12.58 -14.59 -0.36
N VAL A 227 11.41 -15.14 -0.69
CA VAL A 227 11.29 -16.27 -1.62
C VAL A 227 11.81 -15.89 -3.00
N LYS A 228 11.40 -14.74 -3.54
CA LYS A 228 11.88 -14.25 -4.86
C LYS A 228 13.41 -14.05 -4.88
N ARG A 229 14.00 -13.56 -3.80
CA ARG A 229 15.45 -13.37 -3.72
C ARG A 229 16.16 -14.73 -3.74
N SER A 230 15.75 -15.65 -2.86
CA SER A 230 16.33 -16.99 -2.78
C SER A 230 16.15 -17.79 -4.08
N LEU A 231 14.97 -17.64 -4.71
CA LEU A 231 14.68 -18.27 -6.01
C LEU A 231 15.60 -17.72 -7.11
N ARG A 232 15.83 -16.41 -7.17
CA ARG A 232 16.77 -15.80 -8.14
C ARG A 232 18.19 -16.34 -7.98
N GLU A 233 18.66 -16.44 -6.75
CA GLU A 233 19.99 -16.99 -6.44
C GLU A 233 20.13 -18.44 -6.97
N LYS A 234 19.08 -19.26 -6.81
CA LYS A 234 19.07 -20.64 -7.30
C LYS A 234 18.95 -20.74 -8.83
N LEU A 235 18.19 -19.86 -9.47
CA LEU A 235 18.04 -19.82 -10.93
C LEU A 235 19.33 -19.37 -11.63
N VAL A 236 20.08 -18.44 -11.06
CA VAL A 236 21.39 -18.02 -11.61
C VAL A 236 22.41 -19.16 -11.55
N SER A 237 22.32 -20.02 -10.55
CA SER A 237 23.22 -21.18 -10.40
C SER A 237 22.78 -22.40 -11.23
N GLY A 238 21.51 -22.44 -11.65
CA GLY A 238 20.92 -23.55 -12.40
C GLY A 238 20.40 -23.09 -13.77
N LEU A 239 21.03 -23.51 -14.81
CA LEU A 239 20.88 -23.11 -16.23
C LEU A 239 19.53 -23.43 -16.89
N SER A 240 18.34 -23.24 -16.30
CA SER A 240 17.13 -23.64 -16.98
C SER A 240 15.91 -22.72 -16.74
N ASP A 241 15.40 -22.17 -17.84
CA ASP A 241 14.18 -21.36 -17.94
C ASP A 241 12.88 -22.21 -17.99
N CYS A 242 12.93 -23.49 -17.57
CA CYS A 242 11.76 -24.36 -17.63
C CYS A 242 10.84 -24.14 -16.42
N ARG A 243 9.53 -24.03 -16.64
CA ARG A 243 8.52 -23.84 -15.56
C ARG A 243 8.62 -24.90 -14.45
N ASP A 244 8.88 -26.14 -14.81
CA ASP A 244 8.98 -27.25 -13.83
C ASP A 244 10.17 -27.06 -12.88
N HIS A 245 11.26 -26.51 -13.37
CA HIS A 245 12.41 -26.19 -12.53
C HIS A 245 12.14 -25.04 -11.56
N VAL A 246 11.33 -24.06 -11.96
CA VAL A 246 10.97 -22.95 -11.06
C VAL A 246 10.19 -23.44 -9.85
N ALA A 247 9.27 -24.39 -10.02
CA ALA A 247 8.54 -25.01 -8.93
C ALA A 247 9.50 -25.69 -7.93
N ALA A 248 10.40 -26.54 -8.44
CA ALA A 248 11.41 -27.23 -7.61
C ALA A 248 12.37 -26.27 -6.90
N TYR A 249 12.81 -25.21 -7.58
CA TYR A 249 13.66 -24.18 -6.97
C TYR A 249 12.89 -23.33 -5.95
N ALA A 250 11.60 -23.06 -6.16
CA ALA A 250 10.77 -22.36 -5.17
C ALA A 250 10.59 -23.20 -3.90
N GLU A 251 10.39 -24.50 -4.02
CA GLU A 251 10.33 -25.43 -2.90
C GLU A 251 11.68 -25.46 -2.13
N ALA A 252 12.79 -25.59 -2.86
CA ALA A 252 14.11 -25.57 -2.26
C ALA A 252 14.40 -24.20 -1.58
N ALA A 253 13.99 -23.10 -2.17
CA ALA A 253 14.14 -21.78 -1.58
C ALA A 253 13.34 -21.64 -0.27
N VAL A 254 12.11 -22.11 -0.26
CA VAL A 254 11.23 -22.12 0.94
C VAL A 254 11.83 -23.01 2.03
N ASN A 255 12.33 -24.17 1.67
CA ASN A 255 12.97 -25.08 2.62
C ASN A 255 14.20 -24.42 3.27
N ASP A 256 15.10 -23.82 2.49
CA ASP A 256 16.28 -23.11 3.01
C ASP A 256 15.87 -21.95 3.92
N LEU A 257 14.85 -21.18 3.54
CA LEU A 257 14.35 -20.07 4.35
C LEU A 257 13.73 -20.52 5.68
N ASN A 258 13.09 -21.68 5.71
CA ASN A 258 12.51 -22.25 6.92
C ASN A 258 13.56 -22.76 7.91
N HIS A 259 14.73 -23.13 7.44
CA HIS A 259 15.84 -23.60 8.28
C HIS A 259 16.86 -22.48 8.61
N ARG A 260 16.62 -21.25 8.15
CA ARG A 260 17.45 -20.09 8.48
C ARG A 260 17.12 -19.59 9.90
N ILE A 261 18.16 -19.36 10.70
CA ILE A 261 18.05 -18.75 12.03
C ILE A 261 17.49 -17.34 11.90
N ARG A 262 16.49 -17.01 12.73
CA ARG A 262 15.81 -15.71 12.71
C ARG A 262 15.93 -15.00 14.07
N PRO A 263 16.54 -13.80 14.10
CA PRO A 263 16.62 -13.01 15.34
C PRO A 263 15.24 -12.70 15.95
N CYS A 264 14.22 -12.45 15.10
CA CYS A 264 12.85 -12.20 15.54
C CYS A 264 12.15 -13.42 16.20
N LEU A 265 12.74 -14.60 16.09
CA LEU A 265 12.28 -15.83 16.74
C LEU A 265 13.22 -16.27 17.88
N ASN A 266 13.94 -15.33 18.47
CA ASN A 266 14.89 -15.59 19.56
C ASN A 266 15.99 -16.60 19.17
N GLY A 267 16.48 -16.51 17.93
CA GLY A 267 17.53 -17.38 17.41
C GLY A 267 17.06 -18.75 16.95
N ARG A 268 15.75 -19.03 16.95
CA ARG A 268 15.19 -20.26 16.36
C ARG A 268 14.99 -20.12 14.86
N THR A 269 14.92 -21.24 14.17
CA THR A 269 14.47 -21.31 12.79
C THR A 269 12.94 -21.25 12.72
N SER A 270 12.39 -20.92 11.52
CA SER A 270 10.93 -20.95 11.33
C SER A 270 10.36 -22.35 11.48
N CYS A 271 11.12 -23.39 11.07
CA CYS A 271 10.76 -24.79 11.24
C CYS A 271 10.64 -25.16 12.73
N GLU A 272 11.65 -24.86 13.54
CA GLU A 272 11.63 -25.11 14.98
C GLU A 272 10.46 -24.36 15.66
N ALA A 273 10.25 -23.09 15.30
CA ALA A 273 9.18 -22.30 15.88
C ALA A 273 7.78 -22.84 15.53
N PHE A 274 7.61 -23.46 14.36
CA PHE A 274 6.32 -23.99 13.94
C PHE A 274 6.03 -25.39 14.49
N PHE A 275 7.02 -26.29 14.48
CA PHE A 275 6.82 -27.71 14.82
C PHE A 275 7.15 -28.04 16.28
N VAL A 276 8.11 -27.33 16.88
CA VAL A 276 8.61 -27.67 18.23
C VAL A 276 8.02 -26.73 19.30
N SER A 277 7.24 -25.72 18.91
CA SER A 277 6.65 -24.79 19.87
C SER A 277 5.58 -25.49 20.73
N ALA A 278 5.83 -25.56 22.03
CA ALA A 278 4.85 -26.04 23.01
C ALA A 278 3.60 -25.13 23.12
N ASP A 279 3.76 -23.88 22.68
CA ASP A 279 2.72 -22.84 22.76
C ASP A 279 1.78 -22.82 21.55
N LYS A 280 1.93 -23.74 20.60
CA LYS A 280 1.04 -23.84 19.44
C LYS A 280 -0.34 -24.34 19.88
N PRO A 281 -1.38 -23.51 19.89
CA PRO A 281 -2.70 -23.94 20.33
C PRO A 281 -3.35 -24.85 19.30
N VAL A 282 -4.07 -25.83 19.80
CA VAL A 282 -4.93 -26.69 19.00
C VAL A 282 -6.38 -26.39 19.37
N PHE A 283 -7.15 -25.95 18.39
CA PHE A 283 -8.55 -25.58 18.57
C PHE A 283 -9.46 -26.71 18.10
N THR A 284 -10.31 -27.21 18.98
CA THR A 284 -11.41 -28.13 18.64
C THR A 284 -12.46 -27.41 17.79
N LYS A 285 -13.25 -28.16 17.03
CA LYS A 285 -14.37 -27.56 16.25
C LYS A 285 -15.34 -26.79 17.14
N ARG A 286 -15.58 -27.24 18.36
CA ARG A 286 -16.46 -26.55 19.32
C ARG A 286 -15.89 -25.21 19.76
N GLU A 287 -14.59 -25.17 20.06
CA GLU A 287 -13.91 -23.89 20.40
C GLU A 287 -13.92 -22.93 19.24
N ARG A 288 -13.61 -23.41 18.03
CA ARG A 288 -13.64 -22.57 16.82
C ARG A 288 -15.02 -21.96 16.56
N ARG A 289 -16.08 -22.77 16.76
CA ARG A 289 -17.46 -22.28 16.65
C ARG A 289 -17.77 -21.24 17.71
N GLY A 290 -17.40 -21.47 18.96
CA GLY A 290 -17.58 -20.46 20.02
C GLY A 290 -16.82 -19.16 19.78
N ILE A 291 -15.63 -19.25 19.15
CA ILE A 291 -14.87 -18.04 18.74
C ILE A 291 -15.58 -17.32 17.62
N TYR A 292 -16.10 -18.04 16.62
CA TYR A 292 -16.88 -17.45 15.54
C TYR A 292 -18.12 -16.73 16.08
N ASP A 293 -18.88 -17.36 16.96
CA ASP A 293 -20.08 -16.79 17.57
C ASP A 293 -19.73 -15.52 18.36
N TRP A 294 -18.65 -15.53 19.12
CA TRP A 294 -18.15 -14.33 19.83
C TRP A 294 -17.77 -13.20 18.86
N VAL A 295 -17.09 -13.53 17.77
CA VAL A 295 -16.72 -12.53 16.75
C VAL A 295 -17.97 -11.94 16.12
N MET A 296 -18.98 -12.74 15.77
CA MET A 296 -20.24 -12.28 15.21
C MET A 296 -21.00 -11.35 16.19
N GLU A 297 -21.09 -11.72 17.45
CA GLU A 297 -21.70 -10.86 18.49
C GLU A 297 -20.97 -9.51 18.61
N ARG A 298 -19.64 -9.54 18.55
CA ARG A 298 -18.82 -8.31 18.61
C ARG A 298 -19.03 -7.45 17.36
N VAL A 299 -19.15 -8.03 16.17
CA VAL A 299 -19.48 -7.33 14.92
C VAL A 299 -20.81 -6.61 15.04
N GLU A 300 -21.88 -7.29 15.47
CA GLU A 300 -23.19 -6.67 15.61
C GLU A 300 -23.19 -5.53 16.64
N ARG A 301 -22.44 -5.69 17.74
CA ARG A 301 -22.24 -4.64 18.75
C ARG A 301 -21.51 -3.41 18.16
N ILE A 302 -20.47 -3.62 17.35
CA ILE A 302 -19.78 -2.52 16.67
C ILE A 302 -20.73 -1.82 15.68
N LEU A 303 -21.46 -2.59 14.87
CA LEU A 303 -22.38 -2.04 13.89
C LEU A 303 -23.52 -1.24 14.54
N SER A 304 -24.01 -1.66 15.70
CA SER A 304 -25.07 -0.92 16.43
C SER A 304 -24.60 0.44 16.96
N THR A 305 -23.30 0.65 17.14
CA THR A 305 -22.73 1.95 17.56
C THR A 305 -22.41 2.87 16.38
N MET A 306 -22.45 2.34 15.16
CA MET A 306 -22.10 3.11 13.95
C MET A 306 -23.34 3.72 13.28
N ASN A 307 -23.25 5.00 12.90
CA ASN A 307 -24.27 5.68 12.10
C ASN A 307 -24.15 5.39 10.59
N GLN A 308 -23.28 4.46 10.20
CA GLN A 308 -23.01 4.11 8.81
C GLN A 308 -23.36 2.64 8.56
N SER A 309 -23.89 2.36 7.38
CA SER A 309 -24.20 1.01 6.91
C SER A 309 -23.51 0.75 5.56
N GLY A 310 -23.20 -0.50 5.28
CA GLY A 310 -22.62 -0.91 4.00
C GLY A 310 -21.60 -2.05 4.17
N GLN A 311 -21.23 -2.65 3.05
CA GLN A 311 -20.32 -3.79 3.04
C GLN A 311 -18.95 -3.46 3.65
N ALA A 312 -18.34 -2.33 3.26
CA ALA A 312 -17.03 -1.89 3.78
C ALA A 312 -17.04 -1.66 5.30
N VAL A 313 -18.14 -1.14 5.85
CA VAL A 313 -18.31 -0.94 7.30
C VAL A 313 -18.39 -2.29 8.00
N ARG A 314 -19.16 -3.25 7.47
CA ARG A 314 -19.28 -4.61 8.01
C ARG A 314 -17.94 -5.35 7.97
N GLU A 315 -17.19 -5.26 6.89
CA GLU A 315 -15.84 -5.83 6.79
C GLU A 315 -14.85 -5.19 7.77
N SER A 316 -14.96 -3.89 8.00
CA SER A 316 -14.16 -3.21 9.02
C SER A 316 -14.50 -3.68 10.42
N ALA A 317 -15.80 -3.78 10.75
CA ALA A 317 -16.27 -4.31 12.03
C ALA A 317 -15.79 -5.75 12.26
N TRP A 318 -15.81 -6.58 11.21
CA TRP A 318 -15.28 -7.94 11.25
C TRP A 318 -13.79 -7.98 11.59
N ARG A 319 -12.95 -7.19 10.89
CA ARG A 319 -11.51 -7.10 11.19
C ARG A 319 -11.25 -6.70 12.63
N ILE A 320 -11.96 -5.67 13.11
CA ILE A 320 -11.84 -5.20 14.50
C ILE A 320 -12.19 -6.32 15.48
N ALA A 321 -13.28 -7.02 15.26
CA ALA A 321 -13.73 -8.10 16.15
C ALA A 321 -12.71 -9.24 16.19
N VAL A 322 -12.21 -9.70 15.04
CA VAL A 322 -11.18 -10.76 14.96
C VAL A 322 -9.88 -10.32 15.66
N GLU A 323 -9.38 -9.12 15.37
CA GLU A 323 -8.16 -8.59 15.98
C GLU A 323 -8.33 -8.36 17.50
N SER A 324 -9.50 -7.88 17.94
CA SER A 324 -9.81 -7.72 19.36
C SER A 324 -9.77 -9.07 20.10
N TRP A 325 -10.32 -10.11 19.50
CA TRP A 325 -10.27 -11.45 20.05
C TRP A 325 -8.82 -11.96 20.14
N LEU A 326 -8.06 -11.89 19.04
CA LEU A 326 -6.66 -12.31 19.01
C LEU A 326 -5.81 -11.58 20.07
N ARG A 327 -6.04 -10.26 20.21
CA ARG A 327 -5.37 -9.43 21.21
C ARG A 327 -5.73 -9.84 22.65
N SER A 328 -7.00 -10.08 22.92
CA SER A 328 -7.48 -10.47 24.26
C SER A 328 -6.89 -11.80 24.72
N ARG A 329 -6.51 -12.68 23.78
CA ARG A 329 -5.87 -13.98 24.05
C ARG A 329 -4.34 -13.92 24.01
N GLY A 330 -3.74 -12.76 23.76
CA GLY A 330 -2.29 -12.61 23.68
C GLY A 330 -1.66 -13.19 22.41
N TYR A 331 -2.43 -13.54 21.39
CA TYR A 331 -1.90 -14.07 20.13
C TYR A 331 -1.27 -13.00 19.25
N ILE A 332 -1.69 -11.76 19.45
CA ILE A 332 -1.10 -10.60 18.77
C ILE A 332 -0.82 -9.49 19.78
N LYS A 333 0.18 -8.68 19.47
CA LYS A 333 0.47 -7.42 20.15
C LYS A 333 0.33 -6.27 19.17
N VAL A 334 -0.38 -5.23 19.56
CA VAL A 334 -0.59 -4.04 18.74
C VAL A 334 0.26 -2.92 19.31
N HIS A 335 1.16 -2.40 18.51
CA HIS A 335 2.02 -1.27 18.82
C HIS A 335 1.43 -0.02 18.17
N ILE A 336 1.21 1.04 18.95
CA ILE A 336 0.71 2.33 18.49
C ILE A 336 1.90 3.27 18.27
N ASN A 337 1.80 4.18 17.30
CA ASN A 337 2.83 5.19 16.98
C ASN A 337 4.18 4.64 16.47
N GLN A 338 4.25 3.39 16.04
CA GLN A 338 5.41 2.86 15.32
C GLN A 338 5.17 2.90 13.80
N LYS A 339 6.25 2.98 12.99
CA LYS A 339 6.17 2.93 11.51
C LYS A 339 5.39 1.70 11.07
N CYS A 340 4.09 1.81 10.93
CA CYS A 340 3.25 0.69 10.53
C CYS A 340 1.84 1.14 10.22
N HIS A 341 1.08 0.24 9.72
CA HIS A 341 -0.13 0.33 8.98
C HIS A 341 -1.35 0.69 9.84
N PRO A 342 -2.21 1.62 9.43
CA PRO A 342 -3.47 1.83 10.11
C PRO A 342 -4.27 0.53 10.07
N ILE A 343 -4.68 0.06 11.25
CA ILE A 343 -5.55 -1.11 11.39
C ILE A 343 -7.00 -0.70 11.19
N LEU A 344 -7.31 0.54 11.51
CA LEU A 344 -8.67 1.08 11.54
C LEU A 344 -8.72 2.44 10.87
N PRO A 345 -9.85 2.79 10.24
CA PRO A 345 -10.17 4.17 9.95
C PRO A 345 -10.07 5.02 11.24
N PRO A 346 -9.68 6.30 11.15
CA PRO A 346 -9.45 7.16 12.33
C PRO A 346 -10.63 7.22 13.30
N PHE A 347 -11.87 7.11 12.80
CA PHE A 347 -13.09 7.16 13.61
C PHE A 347 -13.37 5.89 14.43
N LEU A 348 -12.60 4.80 14.20
CA LEU A 348 -12.71 3.55 14.97
C LEU A 348 -11.56 3.35 15.95
N ALA A 349 -10.66 4.32 16.07
CA ALA A 349 -9.46 4.23 16.91
C ALA A 349 -9.71 4.54 18.40
N HIS A 350 -10.92 4.92 18.77
CA HIS A 350 -11.27 5.45 20.10
C HIS A 350 -11.97 4.43 21.02
N GLU A 351 -11.81 3.11 20.81
CA GLU A 351 -12.21 2.09 21.78
C GLU A 351 -11.03 1.36 22.42
#